data_b53399da5f336810cbec1d21d6987c33
#
_entry.id   b53399da5f336810cbec1d21d6987c33
#
_cell.length_a   1.000
_cell.length_b   1.000
_cell.length_c   1.000
_cell.angle_alpha   90.00
_cell.angle_beta   90.00
_cell.angle_gamma   90.00
#
_symmetry.space_group_name_H-M   'P 1'
#
loop_
_entity.id
_entity.type
_entity.pdbx_description
1 polymer ?
#
loop_
_entity_poly.entity_id
_entity_poly.type
_entity_poly.pdbx_seq_one_letter_code
_entity_poly.pdbx_strand_id
1 'polypeptide(L)'
;HNFLHSTDFVLGIGTSFTRNIFTAAMPDNVLLAQVTNCAEDINKDYDVAFGAIGDAKVVLRQMIEEAKRQVGAEGRADTSGVADRIAQMREEWMGQWEPHLTSSEVPISPYRVLRELQLAVDVDNTIITHDSGYPREQFLPFWQPTKPHGYIGWGKSTQLGYGLGLALGAKLAAPERQVI
;
A
#
# COMPACT_ATOMS: atom_id res chain seq x y z
N HIS A 1 0.50 10.23 -4.17
CA HIS A 1 1.31 11.42 -3.93
C HIS A 1 0.40 12.66 -3.78
N ASN A 2 -0.40 13.02 -4.77
CA ASN A 2 -1.26 14.21 -4.75
C ASN A 2 -2.23 14.25 -3.56
N PHE A 3 -2.84 13.12 -3.20
CA PHE A 3 -3.72 13.04 -2.03
C PHE A 3 -2.95 13.36 -0.74
N LEU A 4 -1.74 12.82 -0.57
CA LEU A 4 -0.90 13.07 0.61
C LEU A 4 -0.59 14.56 0.79
N HIS A 5 -0.31 15.27 -0.31
CA HIS A 5 -0.05 16.72 -0.28
C HIS A 5 -1.28 17.58 0.01
N SER A 6 -2.46 17.00 0.00
CA SER A 6 -3.72 17.71 0.31
C SER A 6 -4.28 17.38 1.69
N THR A 7 -3.56 16.59 2.49
CA THR A 7 -3.95 16.23 3.85
C THR A 7 -3.28 17.11 4.88
N ASP A 8 -3.94 17.32 5.99
CA ASP A 8 -3.46 18.08 7.16
C ASP A 8 -2.98 17.17 8.30
N PHE A 9 -3.34 15.87 8.23
CA PHE A 9 -3.00 14.87 9.24
C PHE A 9 -2.69 13.52 8.62
N VAL A 10 -1.62 12.87 9.09
CA VAL A 10 -1.25 11.49 8.71
C VAL A 10 -1.04 10.64 9.95
N LEU A 11 -1.82 9.57 10.06
CA LEU A 11 -1.62 8.53 11.06
C LEU A 11 -0.89 7.34 10.42
N GLY A 12 0.36 7.13 10.83
CA GLY A 12 1.16 5.97 10.41
C GLY A 12 1.10 4.86 11.45
N ILE A 13 0.69 3.66 11.04
CA ILE A 13 0.61 2.48 11.91
C ILE A 13 1.52 1.39 11.37
N GLY A 14 2.45 0.91 12.21
CA GLY A 14 3.45 -0.09 11.82
C GLY A 14 4.45 0.44 10.79
N THR A 15 4.68 1.74 10.77
CA THR A 15 5.64 2.40 9.88
C THR A 15 6.76 3.07 10.67
N SER A 16 7.96 3.10 10.10
CA SER A 16 9.10 3.83 10.66
C SER A 16 9.19 5.29 10.18
N PHE A 17 8.32 5.72 9.26
CA PHE A 17 8.44 7.01 8.57
C PHE A 17 9.87 7.29 8.07
N THR A 18 10.55 6.25 7.56
CA THR A 18 11.91 6.39 7.06
C THR A 18 11.92 7.16 5.74
N ARG A 19 12.74 8.21 5.67
CA ARG A 19 12.98 8.96 4.43
C ARG A 19 13.95 8.18 3.54
N ASN A 20 13.55 7.93 2.29
CA ASN A 20 14.43 7.32 1.29
C ASN A 20 14.02 7.77 -0.12
N ILE A 21 14.88 7.47 -1.11
CA ILE A 21 14.68 7.89 -2.50
C ILE A 21 13.52 7.19 -3.22
N PHE A 22 12.98 6.12 -2.64
CA PHE A 22 11.89 5.33 -3.24
C PHE A 22 10.51 5.63 -2.64
N THR A 23 10.45 6.48 -1.61
CA THR A 23 9.19 6.86 -0.96
C THR A 23 8.86 8.33 -1.20
N ALA A 24 7.56 8.62 -1.32
CA ALA A 24 7.11 10.00 -1.32
C ALA A 24 7.49 10.66 0.01
N ALA A 25 8.09 11.85 -0.07
CA ALA A 25 8.32 12.66 1.12
C ALA A 25 7.00 13.08 1.75
N MET A 26 6.97 13.16 3.08
CA MET A 26 5.85 13.78 3.78
C MET A 26 5.83 15.27 3.50
N PRO A 27 4.65 15.89 3.34
CA PRO A 27 4.53 17.34 3.23
C PRO A 27 5.06 18.03 4.50
N ASP A 28 5.68 19.19 4.35
CA ASP A 28 6.33 19.89 5.47
C ASP A 28 5.33 20.39 6.54
N ASN A 29 4.07 20.63 6.16
CA ASN A 29 3.04 21.20 7.04
C ASN A 29 2.00 20.16 7.50
N VAL A 30 2.29 18.88 7.40
CA VAL A 30 1.36 17.82 7.84
C VAL A 30 1.63 17.43 9.29
N LEU A 31 0.56 17.30 10.06
CA LEU A 31 0.65 16.79 11.44
C LEU A 31 0.81 15.26 11.40
N LEU A 32 1.90 14.73 11.97
CA LEU A 32 2.18 13.29 11.97
C LEU A 32 1.83 12.67 13.32
N ALA A 33 1.13 11.54 13.27
CA ALA A 33 0.97 10.63 14.38
C ALA A 33 1.54 9.25 13.99
N GLN A 34 2.24 8.60 14.92
CA GLN A 34 2.92 7.33 14.66
C GLN A 34 2.61 6.30 15.73
N VAL A 35 2.26 5.09 15.27
CA VAL A 35 2.19 3.89 16.11
C VAL A 35 3.24 2.90 15.61
N THR A 36 4.18 2.54 16.46
CA THR A 36 5.26 1.60 16.15
C THR A 36 5.59 0.75 17.36
N ASN A 37 6.17 -0.43 17.14
CA ASN A 37 6.72 -1.27 18.21
C ASN A 37 8.22 -1.03 18.47
N CYS A 38 8.83 -0.07 17.77
CA CYS A 38 10.25 0.27 17.85
C CYS A 38 10.38 1.74 18.27
N ALA A 39 10.92 1.97 19.46
CA ALA A 39 11.06 3.32 20.01
C ALA A 39 11.96 4.21 19.16
N GLU A 40 12.98 3.62 18.53
CA GLU A 40 13.97 4.30 17.68
C GLU A 40 13.37 4.83 16.38
N ASP A 41 12.18 4.39 16.00
CA ASP A 41 11.47 4.90 14.81
C ASP A 41 10.74 6.22 15.09
N ILE A 42 10.48 6.57 16.35
CA ILE A 42 9.84 7.84 16.70
C ILE A 42 10.82 9.00 16.48
N ASN A 43 10.38 10.02 15.74
CA ASN A 43 11.19 11.19 15.38
C ASN A 43 12.50 10.85 14.63
N LYS A 44 12.52 9.74 13.90
CA LYS A 44 13.72 9.30 13.19
C LYS A 44 14.10 10.23 12.04
N ASP A 45 13.19 10.43 11.11
CA ASP A 45 13.41 11.23 9.91
C ASP A 45 12.37 12.36 9.74
N TYR A 46 11.32 12.34 10.54
CA TYR A 46 10.26 13.35 10.57
C TYR A 46 9.82 13.61 12.01
N ASP A 47 9.52 14.85 12.31
CA ASP A 47 8.97 15.22 13.61
C ASP A 47 7.54 14.67 13.74
N VAL A 48 7.31 13.90 14.79
CA VAL A 48 6.03 13.26 15.09
C VAL A 48 5.36 13.99 16.25
N ALA A 49 4.19 14.55 15.99
CA ALA A 49 3.45 15.29 17.02
C ALA A 49 2.84 14.35 18.08
N PHE A 50 2.44 13.13 17.67
CA PHE A 50 1.85 12.13 18.56
C PHE A 50 2.47 10.76 18.29
N GLY A 51 3.18 10.22 19.27
CA GLY A 51 3.82 8.89 19.18
C GLY A 51 3.22 7.91 20.19
N ALA A 52 2.97 6.68 19.76
CA ALA A 52 2.63 5.56 20.62
C ALA A 52 3.50 4.35 20.31
N ILE A 53 4.08 3.75 21.34
CA ILE A 53 4.90 2.55 21.22
C ILE A 53 4.08 1.35 21.72
N GLY A 54 3.88 0.38 20.84
CA GLY A 54 3.12 -0.82 21.17
C GLY A 54 2.78 -1.68 19.97
N ASP A 55 2.19 -2.84 20.24
CA ASP A 55 1.65 -3.70 19.19
C ASP A 55 0.50 -3.01 18.46
N ALA A 56 0.55 -2.97 17.13
CA ALA A 56 -0.40 -2.24 16.30
C ALA A 56 -1.86 -2.71 16.52
N LYS A 57 -2.09 -4.02 16.71
CA LYS A 57 -3.42 -4.57 16.97
C LYS A 57 -3.99 -4.09 18.31
N VAL A 58 -3.14 -4.07 19.34
CA VAL A 58 -3.54 -3.64 20.68
C VAL A 58 -3.84 -2.14 20.68
N VAL A 59 -2.92 -1.33 20.14
CA VAL A 59 -3.10 0.12 20.08
C VAL A 59 -4.32 0.49 19.25
N LEU A 60 -4.51 -0.12 18.06
CA LEU A 60 -5.70 0.12 17.23
C LEU A 60 -7.00 -0.19 17.99
N ARG A 61 -7.04 -1.29 18.75
CA ARG A 61 -8.21 -1.62 19.56
C ARG A 61 -8.51 -0.55 20.60
N GLN A 62 -7.48 -0.07 21.29
CA GLN A 62 -7.62 1.01 22.26
C GLN A 62 -8.11 2.32 21.59
N MET A 63 -7.56 2.66 20.42
CA MET A 63 -7.98 3.83 19.65
C MET A 63 -9.44 3.72 19.22
N ILE A 64 -9.87 2.55 18.74
CA ILE A 64 -11.26 2.29 18.34
C ILE A 64 -12.21 2.47 19.52
N GLU A 65 -11.89 1.90 20.68
CA GLU A 65 -12.75 2.03 21.89
C GLU A 65 -12.81 3.49 22.37
N GLU A 66 -11.70 4.20 22.33
CA GLU A 66 -11.69 5.62 22.68
C GLU A 66 -12.47 6.47 21.66
N ALA A 67 -12.33 6.20 20.36
CA ALA A 67 -13.12 6.87 19.32
C ALA A 67 -14.63 6.65 19.53
N LYS A 68 -15.07 5.40 19.81
CA LYS A 68 -16.46 5.10 20.11
C LYS A 68 -16.96 5.85 21.35
N ARG A 69 -16.11 5.97 22.38
CA ARG A 69 -16.44 6.72 23.58
C ARG A 69 -16.67 8.21 23.29
N GLN A 70 -15.88 8.79 22.38
CA GLN A 70 -15.97 10.22 22.05
C GLN A 70 -17.10 10.55 21.07
N VAL A 71 -17.29 9.73 20.03
CA VAL A 71 -18.22 10.06 18.91
C VAL A 71 -19.41 9.11 18.80
N GLY A 72 -19.52 8.13 19.71
CA GLY A 72 -20.57 7.12 19.69
C GLY A 72 -20.22 5.89 18.86
N ALA A 73 -20.93 4.79 19.06
CA ALA A 73 -20.68 3.51 18.39
C ALA A 73 -20.85 3.58 16.87
N GLU A 74 -21.78 4.39 16.41
CA GLU A 74 -22.08 4.60 14.98
C GLU A 74 -21.04 5.47 14.26
N GLY A 75 -20.13 6.12 15.02
CA GLY A 75 -19.14 7.00 14.46
C GLY A 75 -19.73 8.32 13.95
N ARG A 76 -18.97 9.00 13.11
CA ARG A 76 -19.40 10.23 12.44
C ARG A 76 -19.88 9.91 11.02
N ALA A 77 -20.94 10.56 10.59
CA ALA A 77 -21.35 10.50 9.18
C ALA A 77 -20.22 11.00 8.28
N ASP A 78 -19.92 10.27 7.21
CA ASP A 78 -18.97 10.73 6.20
C ASP A 78 -19.61 11.81 5.34
N THR A 79 -19.27 13.05 5.62
CA THR A 79 -19.70 14.22 4.83
C THR A 79 -18.51 14.85 4.10
N SER A 80 -17.35 14.20 4.15
CA SER A 80 -16.10 14.78 3.63
C SER A 80 -15.94 14.69 2.12
N GLY A 81 -16.65 13.75 1.45
CA GLY A 81 -16.47 13.43 0.04
C GLY A 81 -15.08 12.86 -0.28
N VAL A 82 -14.32 12.40 0.73
CA VAL A 82 -12.96 11.90 0.56
C VAL A 82 -12.94 10.64 -0.30
N ALA A 83 -13.92 9.73 -0.13
CA ALA A 83 -14.00 8.51 -0.93
C ALA A 83 -14.17 8.83 -2.42
N ASP A 84 -15.07 9.75 -2.75
CA ASP A 84 -15.32 10.19 -4.14
C ASP A 84 -14.07 10.87 -4.72
N ARG A 85 -13.41 11.71 -3.93
CA ARG A 85 -12.16 12.36 -4.34
C ARG A 85 -11.05 11.34 -4.63
N ILE A 86 -10.89 10.32 -3.78
CA ILE A 86 -9.91 9.25 -4.01
C ILE A 86 -10.27 8.48 -5.29
N ALA A 87 -11.54 8.15 -5.50
CA ALA A 87 -12.01 7.47 -6.70
C ALA A 87 -11.71 8.28 -7.96
N GLN A 88 -12.06 9.56 -7.96
CA GLN A 88 -11.79 10.48 -9.07
C GLN A 88 -10.29 10.58 -9.38
N MET A 89 -9.44 10.81 -8.37
CA MET A 89 -7.99 10.91 -8.56
C MET A 89 -7.41 9.61 -9.13
N ARG A 90 -7.95 8.45 -8.72
CA ARG A 90 -7.57 7.16 -9.25
C ARG A 90 -7.98 7.01 -10.71
N GLU A 91 -9.22 7.37 -11.05
CA GLU A 91 -9.73 7.31 -12.42
C GLU A 91 -8.92 8.20 -13.37
N GLU A 92 -8.68 9.45 -12.99
CA GLU A 92 -7.83 10.38 -13.74
C GLU A 92 -6.42 9.84 -13.95
N TRP A 93 -5.83 9.25 -12.91
CA TRP A 93 -4.50 8.66 -13.01
C TRP A 93 -4.51 7.43 -13.92
N MET A 94 -5.45 6.51 -13.75
CA MET A 94 -5.58 5.31 -14.58
C MET A 94 -5.83 5.65 -16.06
N GLY A 95 -6.63 6.69 -16.33
CA GLY A 95 -6.86 7.19 -17.69
C GLY A 95 -5.59 7.60 -18.42
N GLN A 96 -4.60 8.14 -17.71
CA GLN A 96 -3.30 8.48 -18.31
C GLN A 96 -2.50 7.24 -18.72
N TRP A 97 -2.71 6.11 -18.07
CA TRP A 97 -2.00 4.85 -18.33
C TRP A 97 -2.73 3.92 -19.29
N GLU A 98 -4.00 4.15 -19.57
CA GLU A 98 -4.80 3.30 -20.47
C GLU A 98 -4.15 3.06 -21.84
N PRO A 99 -3.51 4.05 -22.50
CA PRO A 99 -2.79 3.80 -23.76
C PRO A 99 -1.64 2.80 -23.64
N HIS A 100 -0.94 2.78 -22.49
CA HIS A 100 0.16 1.84 -22.23
C HIS A 100 -0.37 0.45 -21.86
N LEU A 101 -1.46 0.40 -21.09
CA LEU A 101 -2.11 -0.84 -20.66
C LEU A 101 -2.78 -1.58 -21.82
N THR A 102 -3.13 -0.88 -22.90
CA THR A 102 -3.79 -1.42 -24.10
C THR A 102 -2.93 -1.40 -25.36
N SER A 103 -1.67 -1.01 -25.24
CA SER A 103 -0.73 -0.87 -26.36
C SER A 103 -0.61 -2.15 -27.16
N SER A 104 -0.55 -2.01 -28.48
CA SER A 104 -0.28 -3.10 -29.43
C SER A 104 1.15 -3.08 -29.97
N GLU A 105 2.05 -2.34 -29.34
CA GLU A 105 3.44 -2.23 -29.77
C GLU A 105 4.21 -3.56 -29.72
N VAL A 106 5.25 -3.67 -30.55
CA VAL A 106 6.17 -4.81 -30.59
C VAL A 106 7.60 -4.26 -30.44
N PRO A 107 8.36 -4.73 -29.40
CA PRO A 107 7.99 -5.74 -28.40
C PRO A 107 6.86 -5.28 -27.47
N ILE A 108 6.14 -6.24 -26.89
CA ILE A 108 4.98 -5.97 -26.03
C ILE A 108 5.31 -5.04 -24.85
N SER A 109 4.46 -4.07 -24.58
CA SER A 109 4.57 -3.19 -23.42
C SER A 109 4.49 -3.98 -22.11
N PRO A 110 5.39 -3.75 -21.14
CA PRO A 110 5.29 -4.36 -19.81
C PRO A 110 3.95 -4.05 -19.10
N TYR A 111 3.40 -2.88 -19.29
CA TYR A 111 2.11 -2.47 -18.74
C TYR A 111 0.96 -3.30 -19.33
N ARG A 112 1.03 -3.60 -20.63
CA ARG A 112 0.07 -4.50 -21.28
C ARG A 112 0.15 -5.90 -20.68
N VAL A 113 1.34 -6.43 -20.41
CA VAL A 113 1.51 -7.73 -19.76
C VAL A 113 0.82 -7.78 -18.39
N LEU A 114 0.94 -6.71 -17.59
CA LEU A 114 0.29 -6.65 -16.27
C LEU A 114 -1.23 -6.65 -16.38
N ARG A 115 -1.79 -5.89 -17.31
CA ARG A 115 -3.23 -5.87 -17.55
C ARG A 115 -3.74 -7.24 -17.99
N GLU A 116 -3.10 -7.84 -18.98
CA GLU A 116 -3.50 -9.17 -19.48
C GLU A 116 -3.39 -10.24 -18.41
N LEU A 117 -2.34 -10.19 -17.58
CA LEU A 117 -2.19 -11.08 -16.44
C LEU A 117 -3.36 -10.94 -15.46
N GLN A 118 -3.73 -9.71 -15.08
CA GLN A 118 -4.84 -9.49 -14.16
C GLN A 118 -6.18 -9.94 -14.72
N LEU A 119 -6.38 -9.85 -16.05
CA LEU A 119 -7.58 -10.34 -16.73
C LEU A 119 -7.62 -11.87 -16.88
N ALA A 120 -6.45 -12.50 -16.94
CA ALA A 120 -6.31 -13.94 -17.21
C ALA A 120 -6.42 -14.81 -15.95
N VAL A 121 -6.28 -14.23 -14.75
CA VAL A 121 -6.25 -14.99 -13.49
C VAL A 121 -7.45 -14.69 -12.61
N ASP A 122 -7.78 -15.64 -11.73
CA ASP A 122 -8.70 -15.40 -10.62
C ASP A 122 -7.95 -14.60 -9.54
N VAL A 123 -8.12 -13.27 -9.53
CA VAL A 123 -7.43 -12.35 -8.59
C VAL A 123 -7.72 -12.70 -7.14
N ASP A 124 -8.93 -13.16 -6.82
CA ASP A 124 -9.34 -13.55 -5.47
C ASP A 124 -8.55 -14.76 -4.96
N ASN A 125 -8.13 -15.63 -5.86
CA ASN A 125 -7.41 -16.85 -5.54
C ASN A 125 -5.93 -16.82 -5.99
N THR A 126 -5.42 -15.63 -6.35
CA THR A 126 -4.03 -15.46 -6.79
C THR A 126 -3.22 -14.73 -5.72
N ILE A 127 -1.99 -15.18 -5.52
CA ILE A 127 -0.93 -14.48 -4.82
C ILE A 127 0.11 -14.07 -5.85
N ILE A 128 0.36 -12.78 -5.97
CA ILE A 128 1.42 -12.28 -6.83
C ILE A 128 2.65 -11.88 -6.03
N THR A 129 3.81 -12.21 -6.55
CA THR A 129 5.10 -11.76 -6.03
C THR A 129 5.89 -11.09 -7.14
N HIS A 130 6.97 -10.47 -6.82
CA HIS A 130 7.88 -9.88 -7.80
C HIS A 130 9.30 -9.84 -7.26
N ASP A 131 10.25 -9.68 -8.15
CA ASP A 131 11.64 -9.41 -7.81
C ASP A 131 11.92 -7.89 -7.83
N SER A 132 13.17 -7.51 -7.64
CA SER A 132 13.62 -6.12 -7.68
C SER A 132 13.55 -5.50 -9.07
N GLY A 133 13.67 -4.19 -9.13
CA GLY A 133 13.71 -3.40 -10.36
C GLY A 133 12.33 -3.07 -10.92
N TYR A 134 12.23 -2.98 -12.22
CA TYR A 134 11.01 -2.58 -12.92
C TYR A 134 9.74 -3.31 -12.50
N PRO A 135 9.72 -4.64 -12.32
CA PRO A 135 8.50 -5.33 -11.92
C PRO A 135 7.88 -4.79 -10.64
N ARG A 136 8.67 -4.43 -9.65
CA ARG A 136 8.17 -3.85 -8.40
C ARG A 136 7.38 -2.56 -8.64
N GLU A 137 7.94 -1.65 -9.41
CA GLU A 137 7.38 -0.33 -9.65
C GLU A 137 6.17 -0.39 -10.59
N GLN A 138 6.15 -1.38 -11.48
CA GLN A 138 5.05 -1.60 -12.41
C GLN A 138 3.86 -2.32 -11.77
N PHE A 139 4.10 -3.36 -10.96
CA PHE A 139 3.02 -4.11 -10.33
C PHE A 139 2.26 -3.29 -9.29
N LEU A 140 2.97 -2.60 -8.41
CA LEU A 140 2.38 -1.92 -7.26
C LEU A 140 1.22 -0.96 -7.62
N PRO A 141 1.30 -0.12 -8.65
CA PRO A 141 0.23 0.80 -9.01
C PRO A 141 -0.97 0.12 -9.68
N PHE A 142 -0.76 -0.98 -10.40
CA PHE A 142 -1.76 -1.56 -11.30
C PHE A 142 -2.40 -2.84 -10.78
N TRP A 143 -1.65 -3.68 -10.03
CA TRP A 143 -2.22 -4.87 -9.42
C TRP A 143 -3.18 -4.53 -8.30
N GLN A 144 -4.40 -5.06 -8.35
CA GLN A 144 -5.47 -4.79 -7.41
C GLN A 144 -5.84 -6.07 -6.64
N PRO A 145 -5.12 -6.39 -5.55
CA PRO A 145 -5.47 -7.54 -4.74
C PRO A 145 -6.80 -7.28 -4.04
N THR A 146 -7.70 -8.25 -4.10
CA THR A 146 -9.03 -8.20 -3.49
C THR A 146 -9.07 -8.84 -2.11
N LYS A 147 -8.05 -9.64 -1.78
CA LYS A 147 -7.92 -10.34 -0.50
C LYS A 147 -6.57 -10.10 0.16
N PRO A 148 -6.48 -10.21 1.48
CA PRO A 148 -5.20 -10.18 2.19
C PRO A 148 -4.22 -11.19 1.60
N HIS A 149 -2.95 -10.78 1.55
CA HIS A 149 -1.85 -11.54 0.94
C HIS A 149 -2.02 -11.85 -0.56
N GLY A 150 -2.91 -11.17 -1.28
CA GLY A 150 -3.00 -11.25 -2.74
C GLY A 150 -1.81 -10.60 -3.47
N TYR A 151 -1.04 -9.80 -2.76
CA TYR A 151 0.23 -9.22 -3.20
C TYR A 151 1.24 -9.31 -2.07
N ILE A 152 2.40 -9.91 -2.33
CA ILE A 152 3.48 -10.07 -1.35
C ILE A 152 4.77 -9.49 -1.93
N GLY A 153 5.22 -8.40 -1.36
CA GLY A 153 6.50 -7.77 -1.66
C GLY A 153 7.52 -7.99 -0.53
N TRP A 154 8.69 -7.44 -0.65
CA TRP A 154 9.80 -7.64 0.29
C TRP A 154 9.94 -6.54 1.36
N GLY A 155 8.93 -5.75 1.57
CA GLY A 155 8.95 -4.70 2.57
C GLY A 155 10.07 -3.69 2.34
N LYS A 156 10.99 -3.56 3.29
CA LYS A 156 12.11 -2.61 3.25
C LYS A 156 13.32 -3.10 2.45
N SER A 157 13.36 -4.36 2.03
CA SER A 157 14.48 -4.94 1.28
C SER A 157 14.39 -4.60 -0.21
N THR A 158 15.52 -4.55 -0.88
CA THR A 158 15.63 -4.44 -2.35
C THR A 158 16.55 -5.52 -2.90
N GLN A 159 16.64 -6.64 -2.20
CA GLN A 159 17.55 -7.71 -2.55
C GLN A 159 17.08 -8.46 -3.80
N LEU A 160 17.95 -8.56 -4.80
CA LEU A 160 17.71 -9.32 -6.02
C LEU A 160 17.65 -10.82 -5.75
N GLY A 161 16.82 -11.53 -6.52
CA GLY A 161 16.65 -12.98 -6.41
C GLY A 161 15.69 -13.43 -5.30
N TYR A 162 15.07 -12.49 -4.57
CA TYR A 162 14.16 -12.83 -3.49
C TYR A 162 12.80 -13.33 -3.97
N GLY A 163 12.33 -12.84 -5.12
CA GLY A 163 10.98 -13.12 -5.64
C GLY A 163 10.69 -14.61 -5.83
N LEU A 164 11.65 -15.37 -6.32
CA LEU A 164 11.49 -16.81 -6.52
C LEU A 164 11.28 -17.56 -5.19
N GLY A 165 12.13 -17.30 -4.21
CA GLY A 165 12.01 -17.89 -2.87
C GLY A 165 10.69 -17.52 -2.19
N LEU A 166 10.26 -16.25 -2.35
CA LEU A 166 9.00 -15.77 -1.84
C LEU A 166 7.80 -16.48 -2.49
N ALA A 167 7.82 -16.67 -3.82
CA ALA A 167 6.78 -17.40 -4.54
C ALA A 167 6.68 -18.88 -4.09
N LEU A 168 7.81 -19.55 -3.94
CA LEU A 168 7.85 -20.92 -3.43
C LEU A 168 7.32 -21.03 -2.01
N GLY A 169 7.72 -20.10 -1.12
CA GLY A 169 7.21 -20.03 0.25
C GLY A 169 5.70 -19.75 0.31
N ALA A 170 5.21 -18.84 -0.51
CA ALA A 170 3.79 -18.54 -0.64
C ALA A 170 2.99 -19.76 -1.11
N LYS A 171 3.50 -20.51 -2.09
CA LYS A 171 2.86 -21.74 -2.59
C LYS A 171 2.82 -22.84 -1.54
N LEU A 172 3.87 -22.99 -0.74
CA LEU A 172 3.90 -23.96 0.35
C LEU A 172 2.91 -23.59 1.47
N ALA A 173 2.76 -22.29 1.75
CA ALA A 173 1.87 -21.78 2.80
C ALA A 173 0.39 -21.77 2.38
N ALA A 174 0.11 -21.65 1.09
CA ALA A 174 -1.24 -21.62 0.50
C ALA A 174 -1.30 -22.50 -0.76
N PRO A 175 -1.25 -23.83 -0.60
CA PRO A 175 -1.15 -24.75 -1.73
C PRO A 175 -2.37 -24.73 -2.66
N GLU A 176 -3.51 -24.29 -2.18
CA GLU A 176 -4.77 -24.16 -2.94
C GLU A 176 -4.79 -22.91 -3.84
N ARG A 177 -3.97 -21.89 -3.54
CA ARG A 177 -3.94 -20.65 -4.30
C ARG A 177 -2.98 -20.72 -5.48
N GLN A 178 -3.30 -19.99 -6.54
CA GLN A 178 -2.34 -19.73 -7.62
C GLN A 178 -1.27 -18.75 -7.09
N VAL A 179 0.00 -19.02 -7.40
CA VAL A 179 1.12 -18.14 -7.08
C VAL A 179 1.89 -17.81 -8.35
N ILE A 180 2.12 -16.53 -8.60
CA ILE A 180 2.79 -15.99 -9.78
C ILE A 180 3.93 -15.07 -9.35
#